data_b3d6583ae2d0e83c72ee4d992470ad8d
#
_entry.id   b3d6583ae2d0e83c72ee4d992470ad8d
#
_cell.length_a   1.000
_cell.length_b   1.000
_cell.length_c   1.000
_cell.angle_alpha   90.00
_cell.angle_beta   90.00
_cell.angle_gamma   90.00
#
_symmetry.space_group_name_H-M   'P 1'
#
loop_
_entity.id
_entity.type
_entity.pdbx_description
1 polymer ?
#
loop_
_entity_poly.entity_id
_entity_poly.type
_entity_poly.pdbx_seq_one_letter_code
_entity_poly.pdbx_strand_id
1 'polypeptide(L)'
;MKIADLILDYGYSHDRYIMRKDLVSWITQTHPQISIRSIDTAIRSLTKENRLIRTGYGNMKITDETPRYIPIISDEIRRIHDVIHERFPYTRFCIWQVNTLSPFMQHVPNVDIIVLETEKIAAEAIYEDIRQEGFGRKILLRPSARECELYASGESCMIIRDLVTESPIIETDGIPMASLEKILVDAQILPELEFARGSELYYIYENASEMYAINTKSMLRYASRRGRKDETEKLIKR
;
A
#
# COMPACT_ATOMS: atom_id res chain seq x y z
N MET A 1 1.49 -22.68 -7.85
CA MET A 1 2.15 -22.59 -6.52
C MET A 1 3.23 -21.54 -6.63
N LYS A 2 3.23 -20.52 -5.75
CA LYS A 2 4.26 -19.46 -5.78
C LYS A 2 5.55 -19.97 -5.09
N ILE A 3 6.71 -19.48 -5.54
CA ILE A 3 8.01 -19.88 -4.94
C ILE A 3 8.08 -19.50 -3.45
N ALA A 4 7.44 -18.38 -3.09
CA ALA A 4 7.33 -17.94 -1.70
C ALA A 4 6.63 -18.99 -0.80
N ASP A 5 5.55 -19.59 -1.29
CA ASP A 5 4.80 -20.63 -0.55
C ASP A 5 5.69 -21.87 -0.31
N LEU A 6 6.45 -22.31 -1.32
CA LEU A 6 7.41 -23.40 -1.17
C LEU A 6 8.48 -23.13 -0.10
N ILE A 7 8.99 -21.90 -0.05
CA ILE A 7 10.00 -21.51 0.95
C ILE A 7 9.41 -21.57 2.36
N LEU A 8 8.16 -21.10 2.53
CA LEU A 8 7.49 -21.10 3.81
C LEU A 8 7.12 -22.51 4.25
N ASP A 9 6.57 -23.33 3.35
CA ASP A 9 6.24 -24.74 3.62
C ASP A 9 7.48 -25.54 4.06
N TYR A 10 8.61 -25.32 3.35
CA TYR A 10 9.89 -25.89 3.76
C TYR A 10 10.28 -25.44 5.17
N GLY A 11 10.20 -24.16 5.46
CA GLY A 11 10.57 -23.64 6.77
C GLY A 11 9.63 -24.13 7.88
N TYR A 12 8.33 -24.20 7.66
CA TYR A 12 7.39 -24.76 8.65
C TYR A 12 7.64 -26.24 8.95
N SER A 13 8.10 -27.03 7.95
CA SER A 13 8.48 -28.42 8.15
C SER A 13 9.85 -28.60 8.83
N HIS A 14 10.62 -27.51 9.04
CA HIS A 14 11.95 -27.50 9.65
C HIS A 14 12.03 -26.55 10.86
N ASP A 15 11.05 -26.61 11.75
CA ASP A 15 10.96 -25.79 12.98
C ASP A 15 11.15 -24.28 12.75
N ARG A 16 10.73 -23.81 11.56
CA ARG A 16 10.84 -22.41 11.11
C ARG A 16 12.26 -21.91 10.85
N TYR A 17 13.26 -22.79 10.90
CA TYR A 17 14.63 -22.48 10.52
C TYR A 17 14.93 -22.95 9.10
N ILE A 18 15.56 -22.07 8.33
CA ILE A 18 15.90 -22.32 6.93
C ILE A 18 17.39 -22.06 6.75
N MET A 19 18.14 -23.08 6.37
CA MET A 19 19.46 -22.90 5.77
C MET A 19 19.31 -22.72 4.27
N ARG A 20 19.79 -21.60 3.70
CA ARG A 20 19.67 -21.32 2.26
C ARG A 20 20.22 -22.48 1.39
N LYS A 21 21.30 -23.10 1.82
CA LYS A 21 21.92 -24.23 1.07
C LYS A 21 20.94 -25.39 0.93
N ASP A 22 20.31 -25.78 2.04
CA ASP A 22 19.41 -26.92 2.09
C ASP A 22 18.10 -26.63 1.38
N LEU A 23 17.55 -25.41 1.56
CA LEU A 23 16.37 -24.95 0.84
C LEU A 23 16.59 -24.97 -0.68
N VAL A 24 17.72 -24.44 -1.18
CA VAL A 24 18.05 -24.45 -2.61
C VAL A 24 18.16 -25.87 -3.12
N SER A 25 18.86 -26.75 -2.40
CA SER A 25 18.99 -28.17 -2.75
C SER A 25 17.61 -28.85 -2.83
N TRP A 26 16.76 -28.66 -1.86
CA TRP A 26 15.42 -29.23 -1.83
C TRP A 26 14.54 -28.72 -2.99
N ILE A 27 14.50 -27.41 -3.22
CA ILE A 27 13.69 -26.85 -4.31
C ILE A 27 14.19 -27.33 -5.67
N THR A 28 15.49 -27.37 -5.90
CA THR A 28 16.03 -27.81 -7.19
C THR A 28 15.82 -29.31 -7.46
N GLN A 29 15.72 -30.12 -6.42
CA GLN A 29 15.37 -31.53 -6.54
C GLN A 29 13.87 -31.77 -6.78
N THR A 30 13.01 -31.04 -6.08
CA THR A 30 11.56 -31.23 -6.15
C THR A 30 10.91 -30.44 -7.31
N HIS A 31 11.52 -29.34 -7.71
CA HIS A 31 11.04 -28.41 -8.73
C HIS A 31 12.18 -27.96 -9.67
N PRO A 32 12.70 -28.83 -10.53
CA PRO A 32 13.90 -28.55 -11.36
C PRO A 32 13.76 -27.35 -12.30
N GLN A 33 12.51 -26.93 -12.59
CA GLN A 33 12.19 -25.78 -13.45
C GLN A 33 12.45 -24.43 -12.76
N ILE A 34 12.63 -24.40 -11.42
CA ILE A 34 12.83 -23.16 -10.67
C ILE A 34 14.31 -22.82 -10.61
N SER A 35 14.67 -21.64 -11.12
CA SER A 35 16.05 -21.18 -11.08
C SER A 35 16.46 -20.71 -9.67
N ILE A 36 17.74 -20.87 -9.33
CA ILE A 36 18.32 -20.36 -8.08
C ILE A 36 18.10 -18.85 -7.95
N ARG A 37 18.19 -18.12 -9.06
CA ARG A 37 17.94 -16.67 -9.08
C ARG A 37 16.51 -16.32 -8.67
N SER A 38 15.54 -17.12 -9.09
CA SER A 38 14.12 -16.95 -8.70
C SER A 38 13.92 -17.25 -7.23
N ILE A 39 14.61 -18.26 -6.66
CA ILE A 39 14.59 -18.57 -5.23
C ILE A 39 15.16 -17.39 -4.43
N ASP A 40 16.32 -16.85 -4.82
CA ASP A 40 16.95 -15.72 -4.15
C ASP A 40 16.08 -14.44 -4.21
N THR A 41 15.36 -14.26 -5.32
CA THR A 41 14.41 -13.16 -5.45
C THR A 41 13.25 -13.32 -4.49
N ALA A 42 12.68 -14.52 -4.37
CA ALA A 42 11.60 -14.81 -3.43
C ALA A 42 12.06 -14.68 -1.96
N ILE A 43 13.28 -15.14 -1.61
CA ILE A 43 13.87 -14.93 -0.28
C ILE A 43 13.98 -13.43 0.04
N ARG A 44 14.45 -12.62 -0.91
CA ARG A 44 14.54 -11.15 -0.72
C ARG A 44 13.16 -10.52 -0.50
N SER A 45 12.15 -10.95 -1.26
CA SER A 45 10.76 -10.49 -1.08
C SER A 45 10.26 -10.83 0.32
N LEU A 46 10.33 -12.10 0.72
CA LEU A 46 9.90 -12.55 2.05
C LEU A 46 10.66 -11.85 3.20
N THR A 47 11.95 -11.52 2.99
CA THR A 47 12.73 -10.75 3.97
C THR A 47 12.28 -9.29 4.02
N LYS A 48 11.99 -8.67 2.89
CA LYS A 48 11.44 -7.31 2.81
C LYS A 48 10.05 -7.23 3.48
N GLU A 49 9.26 -8.28 3.37
CA GLU A 49 7.94 -8.43 3.97
C GLU A 49 7.99 -8.82 5.47
N ASN A 50 9.17 -8.92 6.07
CA ASN A 50 9.40 -9.41 7.44
C ASN A 50 8.88 -10.83 7.72
N ARG A 51 8.59 -11.63 6.71
CA ARG A 51 8.19 -13.04 6.85
C ARG A 51 9.39 -13.98 7.04
N LEU A 52 10.57 -13.53 6.63
CA LEU A 52 11.87 -14.18 6.93
C LEU A 52 12.80 -13.16 7.55
N ILE A 53 13.45 -13.54 8.65
CA ILE A 53 14.55 -12.78 9.25
C ILE A 53 15.86 -13.54 9.08
N ARG A 54 16.96 -12.81 8.80
CA ARG A 54 18.29 -13.41 8.76
C ARG A 54 18.83 -13.54 10.17
N THR A 55 19.22 -14.76 10.55
CA THR A 55 19.78 -15.07 11.87
C THR A 55 21.29 -15.29 11.83
N GLY A 56 21.88 -15.32 10.64
CA GLY A 56 23.31 -15.50 10.41
C GLY A 56 23.63 -15.65 8.92
N TYR A 57 24.89 -15.97 8.60
CA TYR A 57 25.31 -16.17 7.22
C TYR A 57 24.62 -17.40 6.61
N GLY A 58 23.71 -17.15 5.67
CA GLY A 58 22.94 -18.22 5.01
C GLY A 58 21.81 -18.82 5.85
N ASN A 59 21.62 -18.39 7.10
CA ASN A 59 20.57 -18.86 7.99
C ASN A 59 19.42 -17.85 8.05
N MET A 60 18.21 -18.36 8.04
CA MET A 60 16.98 -17.58 8.11
C MET A 60 16.00 -18.26 9.06
N LYS A 61 15.06 -17.50 9.59
CA LYS A 61 13.96 -17.98 10.40
C LYS A 61 12.65 -17.40 9.88
N ILE A 62 11.61 -18.23 9.80
CA ILE A 62 10.25 -17.73 9.60
C ILE A 62 9.83 -16.98 10.87
N THR A 63 9.34 -15.76 10.67
CA THR A 63 8.76 -14.97 11.76
C THR A 63 7.25 -15.15 11.77
N ASP A 64 6.66 -15.19 12.96
CA ASP A 64 5.21 -15.14 13.18
C ASP A 64 4.70 -13.69 13.15
N GLU A 65 5.61 -12.73 13.04
CA GLU A 65 5.20 -11.33 12.92
C GLU A 65 4.46 -11.14 11.60
N THR A 66 3.25 -10.66 11.71
CA THR A 66 2.47 -10.21 10.55
C THR A 66 3.30 -9.21 9.73
N PRO A 67 3.46 -9.40 8.42
CA PRO A 67 4.32 -8.54 7.62
C PRO A 67 3.84 -7.09 7.67
N ARG A 68 4.77 -6.16 7.54
CA ARG A 68 4.41 -4.75 7.37
C ARG A 68 3.96 -4.51 5.94
N TYR A 69 2.96 -3.68 5.79
CA TYR A 69 2.53 -3.22 4.49
C TYR A 69 3.63 -2.39 3.82
N ILE A 70 3.93 -2.72 2.56
CA ILE A 70 4.86 -1.98 1.70
C ILE A 70 4.10 -1.63 0.43
N PRO A 71 3.92 -0.33 0.11
CA PRO A 71 3.26 0.10 -1.11
C PRO A 71 3.98 -0.39 -2.37
N ILE A 72 3.20 -0.70 -3.40
CA ILE A 72 3.73 -0.97 -4.74
C ILE A 72 3.85 0.36 -5.47
N ILE A 73 5.03 0.62 -6.03
CA ILE A 73 5.30 1.82 -6.81
C ILE A 73 5.20 1.45 -8.29
N SER A 74 4.22 2.04 -8.98
CA SER A 74 4.13 1.97 -10.44
C SER A 74 5.06 3.00 -11.11
N ASP A 75 5.36 2.79 -12.39
CA ASP A 75 6.15 3.77 -13.17
C ASP A 75 5.46 5.14 -13.21
N GLU A 76 4.13 5.14 -13.22
CA GLU A 76 3.35 6.38 -13.18
C GLU A 76 3.49 7.12 -11.85
N ILE A 77 3.42 6.43 -10.72
CA ILE A 77 3.70 7.03 -9.40
C ILE A 77 5.09 7.64 -9.36
N ARG A 78 6.09 6.92 -9.90
CA ARG A 78 7.46 7.41 -9.97
C ARG A 78 7.56 8.68 -10.80
N ARG A 79 6.93 8.70 -11.97
CA ARG A 79 6.88 9.90 -12.84
C ARG A 79 6.19 11.09 -12.17
N ILE A 80 5.07 10.86 -11.45
CA ILE A 80 4.39 11.93 -10.68
C ILE A 80 5.31 12.48 -9.59
N HIS A 81 5.96 11.59 -8.84
CA HIS A 81 6.93 11.97 -7.81
C HIS A 81 8.04 12.85 -8.40
N ASP A 82 8.65 12.44 -9.52
CA ASP A 82 9.78 13.13 -10.10
C ASP A 82 9.40 14.55 -10.55
N VAL A 83 8.23 14.72 -11.17
CA VAL A 83 7.68 16.03 -11.55
C VAL A 83 7.50 16.94 -10.32
N ILE A 84 6.92 16.40 -9.24
CA ILE A 84 6.70 17.19 -8.01
C ILE A 84 8.03 17.49 -7.34
N HIS A 85 8.92 16.51 -7.22
CA HIS A 85 10.21 16.69 -6.55
C HIS A 85 11.10 17.69 -7.26
N GLU A 86 11.09 17.71 -8.59
CA GLU A 86 11.87 18.67 -9.39
C GLU A 86 11.36 20.12 -9.22
N ARG A 87 10.06 20.33 -9.23
CA ARG A 87 9.45 21.67 -9.25
C ARG A 87 9.08 22.20 -7.87
N PHE A 88 8.79 21.29 -6.93
CA PHE A 88 8.35 21.60 -5.56
C PHE A 88 9.16 20.83 -4.50
N PRO A 89 10.50 20.93 -4.48
CA PRO A 89 11.39 20.06 -3.68
C PRO A 89 11.17 20.16 -2.17
N TYR A 90 10.54 21.23 -1.69
CA TYR A 90 10.29 21.46 -0.26
C TYR A 90 8.85 21.19 0.16
N THR A 91 7.98 20.79 -0.78
CA THR A 91 6.57 20.55 -0.50
C THR A 91 6.38 19.13 0.03
N ARG A 92 5.68 19.00 1.14
CA ARG A 92 5.26 17.69 1.64
C ARG A 92 4.06 17.20 0.84
N PHE A 93 4.14 15.96 0.37
CA PHE A 93 3.06 15.31 -0.34
C PHE A 93 3.02 13.81 -0.02
N CYS A 94 1.99 13.15 -0.48
CA CYS A 94 1.78 11.72 -0.34
C CYS A 94 1.03 11.22 -1.58
N ILE A 95 1.48 10.11 -2.16
CA ILE A 95 0.85 9.50 -3.33
C ILE A 95 0.39 8.09 -2.98
N TRP A 96 -0.75 7.66 -3.51
CA TRP A 96 -1.20 6.28 -3.45
C TRP A 96 -2.25 5.97 -4.50
N GLN A 97 -2.46 4.69 -4.79
CA GLN A 97 -3.46 4.22 -5.74
C GLN A 97 -4.61 3.53 -5.02
N VAL A 98 -5.82 3.81 -5.44
CA VAL A 98 -7.03 3.25 -4.83
C VAL A 98 -7.11 1.73 -4.96
N ASN A 99 -6.52 1.16 -6.02
CA ASN A 99 -6.41 -0.29 -6.20
C ASN A 99 -5.62 -1.02 -5.09
N THR A 100 -4.90 -0.29 -4.24
CA THR A 100 -4.30 -0.81 -3.00
C THR A 100 -5.33 -1.48 -2.09
N LEU A 101 -6.59 -1.06 -2.12
CA LEU A 101 -7.67 -1.67 -1.35
C LEU A 101 -8.16 -3.00 -1.93
N SER A 102 -7.93 -3.27 -3.21
CA SER A 102 -8.46 -4.45 -3.91
C SER A 102 -8.18 -5.80 -3.22
N PRO A 103 -6.97 -6.06 -2.67
CA PRO A 103 -6.70 -7.33 -1.98
C PRO A 103 -7.53 -7.54 -0.72
N PHE A 104 -8.10 -6.48 -0.15
CA PHE A 104 -8.87 -6.52 1.09
C PHE A 104 -10.38 -6.56 0.86
N MET A 105 -10.84 -6.37 -0.38
CA MET A 105 -12.25 -6.23 -0.75
C MET A 105 -12.86 -7.55 -1.18
N GLN A 106 -14.16 -7.71 -0.91
CA GLN A 106 -14.97 -8.78 -1.50
C GLN A 106 -15.45 -8.41 -2.92
N HIS A 107 -15.79 -7.15 -3.11
CA HIS A 107 -16.28 -6.64 -4.39
C HIS A 107 -15.33 -5.55 -4.89
N VAL A 108 -14.39 -5.94 -5.75
CA VAL A 108 -13.40 -5.02 -6.32
C VAL A 108 -14.04 -4.20 -7.43
N PRO A 109 -14.16 -2.87 -7.27
CA PRO A 109 -14.69 -2.01 -8.33
C PRO A 109 -13.66 -1.85 -9.45
N ASN A 110 -14.16 -1.59 -10.65
CA ASN A 110 -13.30 -1.23 -11.78
C ASN A 110 -13.01 0.29 -11.72
N VAL A 111 -12.07 0.68 -10.87
CA VAL A 111 -11.63 2.09 -10.71
C VAL A 111 -10.11 2.18 -10.85
N ASP A 112 -9.67 3.21 -11.53
CA ASP A 112 -8.26 3.55 -11.71
C ASP A 112 -8.02 4.97 -11.23
N ILE A 113 -7.84 5.12 -9.91
CA ILE A 113 -7.69 6.42 -9.26
C ILE A 113 -6.34 6.48 -8.55
N ILE A 114 -5.60 7.57 -8.84
CA ILE A 114 -4.44 7.99 -8.06
C ILE A 114 -4.86 9.14 -7.16
N VAL A 115 -4.54 9.07 -5.89
CA VAL A 115 -4.73 10.15 -4.93
C VAL A 115 -3.37 10.77 -4.63
N LEU A 116 -3.26 12.06 -4.92
CA LEU A 116 -2.12 12.90 -4.58
C LEU A 116 -2.55 13.90 -3.50
N GLU A 117 -1.97 13.80 -2.35
CA GLU A 117 -2.23 14.75 -1.26
C GLU A 117 -1.01 15.63 -1.05
N THR A 118 -1.21 16.93 -0.98
CA THR A 118 -0.11 17.90 -0.85
C THR A 118 -0.47 19.03 0.11
N GLU A 119 0.51 19.76 0.56
CA GLU A 119 0.26 20.95 1.37
C GLU A 119 -0.68 21.92 0.65
N LYS A 120 -1.67 22.43 1.39
CA LYS A 120 -2.72 23.28 0.84
C LYS A 120 -2.18 24.45 0.02
N ILE A 121 -1.07 25.04 0.43
CA ILE A 121 -0.46 26.19 -0.24
C ILE A 121 0.10 25.84 -1.62
N ALA A 122 0.49 24.61 -1.86
CA ALA A 122 1.08 24.15 -3.11
C ALA A 122 0.05 23.46 -4.05
N ALA A 123 -1.14 23.16 -3.57
CA ALA A 123 -2.08 22.28 -4.26
C ALA A 123 -2.52 22.81 -5.63
N GLU A 124 -2.79 24.11 -5.75
CA GLU A 124 -3.17 24.74 -7.02
C GLU A 124 -2.03 24.75 -8.04
N ALA A 125 -0.81 25.06 -7.59
CA ALA A 125 0.36 25.07 -8.46
C ALA A 125 0.70 23.67 -8.96
N ILE A 126 0.67 22.68 -8.06
CA ILE A 126 0.89 21.26 -8.41
C ILE A 126 -0.21 20.77 -9.37
N TYR A 127 -1.48 21.16 -9.15
CA TYR A 127 -2.58 20.81 -10.04
C TYR A 127 -2.33 21.31 -11.46
N GLU A 128 -1.94 22.58 -11.63
CA GLU A 128 -1.68 23.15 -12.95
C GLU A 128 -0.48 22.46 -13.64
N ASP A 129 0.58 22.18 -12.90
CA ASP A 129 1.75 21.50 -13.44
C ASP A 129 1.44 20.06 -13.87
N ILE A 130 0.79 19.29 -13.01
CA ILE A 130 0.40 17.89 -13.32
C ILE A 130 -0.55 17.86 -14.52
N ARG A 131 -1.46 18.84 -14.64
CA ARG A 131 -2.36 18.96 -15.78
C ARG A 131 -1.61 19.24 -17.09
N GLN A 132 -0.58 20.07 -17.05
CA GLN A 132 0.24 20.41 -18.22
C GLN A 132 1.13 19.23 -18.66
N GLU A 133 1.62 18.42 -17.74
CA GLU A 133 2.45 17.23 -18.05
C GLU A 133 1.69 16.13 -18.80
N GLY A 134 0.37 16.11 -18.74
CA GLY A 134 -0.45 15.21 -19.55
C GLY A 134 -0.27 13.73 -19.19
N PHE A 135 -0.68 13.33 -18.00
CA PHE A 135 -0.63 11.92 -17.54
C PHE A 135 -1.68 11.00 -18.20
N GLY A 136 -2.44 11.49 -19.17
CA GLY A 136 -3.51 10.72 -19.81
C GLY A 136 -4.70 10.41 -18.89
N ARG A 137 -4.78 11.12 -17.76
CA ARG A 137 -5.84 10.99 -16.74
C ARG A 137 -6.62 12.28 -16.62
N LYS A 138 -7.87 12.15 -16.20
CA LYS A 138 -8.64 13.31 -15.74
C LYS A 138 -8.11 13.74 -14.37
N ILE A 139 -7.77 15.02 -14.24
CA ILE A 139 -7.19 15.54 -13.00
C ILE A 139 -8.22 16.43 -12.32
N LEU A 140 -8.50 16.13 -11.05
CA LEU A 140 -9.50 16.83 -10.24
C LEU A 140 -8.82 17.43 -9.00
N LEU A 141 -9.03 18.70 -8.74
CA LEU A 141 -8.54 19.38 -7.55
C LEU A 141 -9.67 19.50 -6.53
N ARG A 142 -9.51 18.88 -5.35
CA ARG A 142 -10.47 18.88 -4.24
C ARG A 142 -11.91 18.60 -4.69
N PRO A 143 -12.16 17.53 -5.47
CA PRO A 143 -13.49 17.27 -5.98
C PRO A 143 -14.50 17.05 -4.85
N SER A 144 -15.72 17.54 -5.05
CA SER A 144 -16.87 17.23 -4.24
C SER A 144 -17.31 15.78 -4.43
N ALA A 145 -18.19 15.27 -3.57
CA ALA A 145 -18.74 13.92 -3.71
C ALA A 145 -19.44 13.73 -5.07
N ARG A 146 -20.18 14.73 -5.53
CA ARG A 146 -20.86 14.70 -6.83
C ARG A 146 -19.88 14.66 -8.01
N GLU A 147 -18.77 15.36 -7.92
CA GLU A 147 -17.73 15.33 -8.97
C GLU A 147 -17.01 13.98 -8.97
N CYS A 148 -16.76 13.38 -7.80
CA CYS A 148 -16.21 12.02 -7.73
C CYS A 148 -17.17 11.00 -8.35
N GLU A 149 -18.46 11.07 -8.06
CA GLU A 149 -19.48 10.20 -8.66
C GLU A 149 -19.53 10.33 -10.18
N LEU A 150 -19.50 11.57 -10.70
CA LEU A 150 -19.59 11.84 -12.14
C LEU A 150 -18.32 11.52 -12.91
N TYR A 151 -17.17 11.70 -12.31
CA TYR A 151 -15.90 11.75 -13.05
C TYR A 151 -14.85 10.71 -12.61
N ALA A 152 -14.98 10.12 -11.43
CA ALA A 152 -14.05 9.10 -10.95
C ALA A 152 -14.53 7.67 -11.22
N SER A 153 -15.79 7.49 -11.68
CA SER A 153 -16.36 6.19 -12.00
C SER A 153 -16.08 5.83 -13.45
N GLY A 154 -15.25 4.79 -13.68
CA GLY A 154 -15.02 4.22 -15.01
C GLY A 154 -13.99 4.93 -15.89
N GLU A 155 -13.39 6.03 -15.45
CA GLU A 155 -12.29 6.72 -16.14
C GLU A 155 -11.02 6.70 -15.26
N SER A 156 -9.85 6.70 -15.92
CA SER A 156 -8.57 6.90 -15.22
C SER A 156 -8.51 8.34 -14.70
N CYS A 157 -8.34 8.49 -13.38
CA CYS A 157 -8.46 9.77 -12.72
C CYS A 157 -7.31 9.98 -11.72
N MET A 158 -6.88 11.23 -11.57
CA MET A 158 -6.00 11.66 -10.48
C MET A 158 -6.72 12.70 -9.65
N ILE A 159 -6.79 12.49 -8.35
CA ILE A 159 -7.43 13.38 -7.41
C ILE A 159 -6.38 14.05 -6.54
N ILE A 160 -6.33 15.37 -6.58
CA ILE A 160 -5.44 16.18 -5.75
C ILE A 160 -6.23 16.71 -4.56
N ARG A 161 -5.70 16.48 -3.33
CA ARG A 161 -6.31 16.88 -2.07
C ARG A 161 -5.31 17.56 -1.15
N ASP A 162 -5.81 18.24 -0.13
CA ASP A 162 -4.97 18.81 0.91
C ASP A 162 -4.49 17.70 1.86
N LEU A 163 -3.18 17.64 2.08
CA LEU A 163 -2.57 16.70 3.01
C LEU A 163 -2.94 17.07 4.44
N VAL A 164 -3.59 16.14 5.15
CA VAL A 164 -3.95 16.34 6.55
C VAL A 164 -2.70 16.22 7.44
N THR A 165 -2.61 17.07 8.46
CA THR A 165 -1.50 17.02 9.42
C THR A 165 -1.45 15.67 10.14
N GLU A 166 -0.24 15.18 10.41
CA GLU A 166 0.03 13.89 11.04
C GLU A 166 -0.48 12.68 10.22
N SER A 167 -0.71 12.84 8.91
CA SER A 167 -0.99 11.71 8.01
C SER A 167 0.13 10.67 8.12
N PRO A 168 -0.18 9.39 8.35
CA PRO A 168 0.82 8.34 8.36
C PRO A 168 1.34 8.11 6.94
N ILE A 169 2.57 8.55 6.70
CA ILE A 169 3.28 8.42 5.43
C ILE A 169 4.48 7.51 5.66
N ILE A 170 4.74 6.66 4.70
CA ILE A 170 5.95 5.82 4.65
C ILE A 170 6.74 6.17 3.41
N GLU A 171 8.05 6.20 3.55
CA GLU A 171 8.94 6.38 2.41
C GLU A 171 9.29 5.01 1.82
N THR A 172 9.02 4.84 0.54
CA THR A 172 9.33 3.61 -0.20
C THR A 172 10.13 4.00 -1.45
N ASP A 173 11.36 3.54 -1.55
CA ASP A 173 12.31 3.89 -2.62
C ASP A 173 12.45 5.41 -2.85
N GLY A 174 12.43 6.21 -1.76
CA GLY A 174 12.51 7.67 -1.79
C GLY A 174 11.17 8.38 -2.10
N ILE A 175 10.08 7.64 -2.31
CA ILE A 175 8.76 8.21 -2.65
C ILE A 175 7.86 8.20 -1.40
N PRO A 176 7.25 9.35 -1.02
CA PRO A 176 6.33 9.44 0.10
C PRO A 176 4.96 8.82 -0.27
N MET A 177 4.69 7.63 0.27
CA MET A 177 3.50 6.85 0.02
C MET A 177 2.58 6.81 1.25
N ALA A 178 1.28 6.63 1.02
CA ALA A 178 0.35 6.42 2.14
C ALA A 178 0.64 5.09 2.85
N SER A 179 0.69 5.10 4.18
CA SER A 179 0.70 3.86 4.95
C SER A 179 -0.67 3.18 4.91
N LEU A 180 -0.72 1.89 5.24
CA LEU A 180 -1.98 1.16 5.30
C LEU A 180 -2.96 1.79 6.30
N GLU A 181 -2.45 2.26 7.45
CA GLU A 181 -3.26 2.94 8.47
C GLU A 181 -3.96 4.19 7.92
N LYS A 182 -3.25 4.96 7.09
CA LYS A 182 -3.83 6.13 6.42
C LYS A 182 -4.93 5.71 5.45
N ILE A 183 -4.64 4.76 4.57
CA ILE A 183 -5.58 4.28 3.55
C ILE A 183 -6.86 3.73 4.19
N LEU A 184 -6.76 2.95 5.27
CA LEU A 184 -7.89 2.41 5.99
C LEU A 184 -8.78 3.49 6.64
N VAL A 185 -8.19 4.53 7.21
CA VAL A 185 -8.96 5.65 7.75
C VAL A 185 -9.61 6.46 6.64
N ASP A 186 -8.89 6.72 5.55
CA ASP A 186 -9.40 7.49 4.42
C ASP A 186 -10.54 6.76 3.68
N ALA A 187 -10.55 5.42 3.66
CA ALA A 187 -11.64 4.61 3.12
C ALA A 187 -13.00 4.89 3.79
N GLN A 188 -13.01 5.39 5.03
CA GLN A 188 -14.23 5.79 5.72
C GLN A 188 -14.80 7.14 5.26
N ILE A 189 -13.97 7.98 4.62
CA ILE A 189 -14.23 9.42 4.52
C ILE A 189 -14.22 9.94 3.10
N LEU A 190 -13.24 9.53 2.29
CA LEU A 190 -13.01 10.12 0.97
C LEU A 190 -14.17 9.77 0.02
N PRO A 191 -14.75 10.78 -0.66
CA PRO A 191 -15.87 10.55 -1.58
C PRO A 191 -15.55 9.59 -2.72
N GLU A 192 -14.32 9.60 -3.22
CA GLU A 192 -13.83 8.68 -4.25
C GLU A 192 -13.75 7.23 -3.79
N LEU A 193 -13.90 6.97 -2.50
CA LEU A 193 -13.90 5.64 -1.87
C LEU A 193 -15.29 5.22 -1.37
N GLU A 194 -16.36 5.82 -1.89
CA GLU A 194 -17.74 5.49 -1.50
C GLU A 194 -18.04 4.00 -1.62
N PHE A 195 -17.50 3.33 -2.63
CA PHE A 195 -17.63 1.87 -2.85
C PHE A 195 -17.03 1.02 -1.72
N ALA A 196 -16.08 1.57 -0.94
CA ALA A 196 -15.43 0.88 0.18
C ALA A 196 -16.24 0.96 1.48
N ARG A 197 -17.41 1.62 1.49
CA ARG A 197 -18.22 1.85 2.68
C ARG A 197 -19.22 0.74 2.96
N GLY A 198 -19.99 0.90 4.03
CA GLY A 198 -20.99 -0.08 4.45
C GLY A 198 -20.37 -1.39 4.93
N SER A 199 -20.89 -2.52 4.45
CA SER A 199 -20.36 -3.85 4.79
C SER A 199 -18.96 -4.10 4.26
N GLU A 200 -18.61 -3.52 3.11
CA GLU A 200 -17.30 -3.69 2.49
C GLU A 200 -16.17 -3.18 3.40
N LEU A 201 -16.40 -2.08 4.11
CA LEU A 201 -15.43 -1.50 5.03
C LEU A 201 -14.99 -2.48 6.13
N TYR A 202 -15.91 -3.32 6.63
CA TYR A 202 -15.58 -4.34 7.64
C TYR A 202 -14.62 -5.39 7.07
N TYR A 203 -14.89 -5.88 5.86
CA TYR A 203 -14.01 -6.84 5.19
C TYR A 203 -12.63 -6.24 4.90
N ILE A 204 -12.59 -4.98 4.48
CA ILE A 204 -11.32 -4.27 4.26
C ILE A 204 -10.48 -4.24 5.53
N TYR A 205 -11.07 -3.90 6.68
CA TYR A 205 -10.35 -3.84 7.95
C TYR A 205 -9.92 -5.22 8.45
N GLU A 206 -10.81 -6.21 8.37
CA GLU A 206 -10.54 -7.60 8.76
C GLU A 206 -9.40 -8.18 7.94
N ASN A 207 -9.54 -8.19 6.61
CA ASN A 207 -8.52 -8.74 5.70
C ASN A 207 -7.19 -7.99 5.79
N ALA A 208 -7.20 -6.66 5.94
CA ALA A 208 -5.99 -5.89 6.11
C ALA A 208 -5.25 -6.24 7.41
N SER A 209 -5.98 -6.46 8.52
CA SER A 209 -5.39 -6.84 9.80
C SER A 209 -4.88 -8.28 9.84
N GLU A 210 -5.47 -9.18 9.06
CA GLU A 210 -4.97 -10.55 8.88
C GLU A 210 -3.70 -10.59 8.03
N MET A 211 -3.64 -9.74 6.99
CA MET A 211 -2.52 -9.74 6.05
C MET A 211 -1.32 -8.92 6.53
N TYR A 212 -1.54 -7.84 7.29
CA TYR A 212 -0.48 -6.89 7.65
C TYR A 212 -0.55 -6.43 9.10
N ALA A 213 0.63 -6.19 9.68
CA ALA A 213 0.76 -5.56 10.99
C ALA A 213 0.33 -4.09 10.92
N ILE A 214 -0.71 -3.74 11.65
CA ILE A 214 -1.27 -2.38 11.69
C ILE A 214 -0.80 -1.66 12.96
N ASN A 215 -0.25 -0.46 12.79
CA ASN A 215 0.09 0.41 13.89
C ASN A 215 -1.18 1.14 14.40
N THR A 216 -1.93 0.47 15.26
CA THR A 216 -3.19 0.97 15.82
C THR A 216 -3.05 2.36 16.46
N LYS A 217 -1.92 2.66 17.12
CA LYS A 217 -1.68 3.97 17.74
C LYS A 217 -1.58 5.08 16.69
N SER A 218 -0.85 4.84 15.60
CA SER A 218 -0.74 5.78 14.49
C SER A 218 -2.07 5.96 13.79
N MET A 219 -2.78 4.86 13.52
CA MET A 219 -4.11 4.87 12.91
C MET A 219 -5.11 5.70 13.70
N LEU A 220 -5.25 5.46 15.01
CA LEU A 220 -6.21 6.18 15.85
C LEU A 220 -5.87 7.66 16.01
N ARG A 221 -4.58 8.01 16.02
CA ARG A 221 -4.16 9.42 16.04
C ARG A 221 -4.60 10.12 14.76
N TYR A 222 -4.38 9.51 13.61
CA TYR A 222 -4.83 10.05 12.32
C TYR A 222 -6.35 10.06 12.21
N ALA A 223 -7.05 9.01 12.63
CA ALA A 223 -8.51 8.95 12.67
C ALA A 223 -9.11 10.08 13.54
N SER A 224 -8.45 10.43 14.66
CA SER A 224 -8.85 11.59 15.47
C SER A 224 -8.75 12.91 14.69
N ARG A 225 -7.67 13.12 13.91
CA ARG A 225 -7.55 14.30 13.03
C ARG A 225 -8.62 14.35 11.94
N ARG A 226 -9.11 13.18 11.54
CA ARG A 226 -10.15 13.02 10.52
C ARG A 226 -11.57 13.00 11.11
N GLY A 227 -11.74 13.10 12.43
CA GLY A 227 -13.04 13.03 13.11
C GLY A 227 -13.70 11.64 13.03
N ARG A 228 -12.89 10.58 12.96
CA ARG A 228 -13.33 9.17 12.81
C ARG A 228 -12.75 8.22 13.84
N LYS A 229 -12.31 8.74 14.98
CA LYS A 229 -11.65 7.92 15.99
C LYS A 229 -12.55 6.79 16.51
N ASP A 230 -13.78 7.13 16.90
CA ASP A 230 -14.70 6.17 17.53
C ASP A 230 -15.15 5.09 16.55
N GLU A 231 -15.39 5.46 15.29
CA GLU A 231 -15.73 4.52 14.23
C GLU A 231 -14.55 3.58 13.91
N THR A 232 -13.34 4.14 13.84
CA THR A 232 -12.12 3.35 13.62
C THR A 232 -11.85 2.39 14.78
N GLU A 233 -12.07 2.81 16.05
CA GLU A 233 -11.93 1.92 17.19
C GLU A 233 -12.92 0.74 17.15
N LYS A 234 -14.14 0.95 16.67
CA LYS A 234 -15.13 -0.14 16.50
C LYS A 234 -14.71 -1.13 15.42
N LEU A 235 -14.10 -0.65 14.34
CA LEU A 235 -13.62 -1.51 13.24
C LEU A 235 -12.42 -2.37 13.65
N ILE A 236 -11.52 -1.85 14.50
CA ILE A 236 -10.33 -2.58 14.97
C ILE A 236 -10.66 -3.63 16.04
N LYS A 237 -11.70 -3.41 16.85
CA LYS A 237 -12.05 -4.29 18.00
C LYS A 237 -12.89 -5.50 17.62
N ARG A 238 -13.24 -5.66 16.38
CA ARG A 238 -14.07 -6.74 15.89
C ARG A 238 -13.27 -7.92 15.40
#